data_d9aa30724403fc5fa7ac450c10f5eccd
#
_entry.id   d9aa30724403fc5fa7ac450c10f5eccd
#
_cell.length_a   1.000
_cell.length_b   1.000
_cell.length_c   1.000
_cell.angle_alpha   90.00
_cell.angle_beta   90.00
_cell.angle_gamma   90.00
#
_symmetry.space_group_name_H-M   'P 1'
#
loop_
_entity.id
_entity.type
_entity.pdbx_description
1 polymer ?
#
loop_
_entity_poly.entity_id
_entity_poly.type
_entity_poly.pdbx_seq_one_letter_code
_entity_poly.pdbx_strand_id
1 'polypeptide(L)'
;MTAATQTPSDTAAPLHSVLVVDDEQNIVNAIRRELSTPPLGRYRYSVECFTDPAAALQRAREVGFEVVVTDYRMPGMDGLEFLKQLHAIQPDCMRLVLSGQTDMGALVEMINQTHIYRFIPKPWSSYFLKSSIMQAIDFGTTRTNNRRMAKTLRDKGIDLPLDAINKIDHILVVDDDIAVAHAVARDLTHHSRLDEVFSAMRTEVLNHGAPELDPNRVSVQVTDSPQHALKMADEMTFSCVIADYLMPGMDGARFLEAFAEKQPDSARIMLSGAANLDNVVFALDMAHIHNFIAKPWVDYELRAAVAQALTRRRLDLENAVLARMCEARNLDFTDD
;
A
#
# COMPACT_ATOMS: atom_id res chain seq x y z
N MET A 1 -43.86 18.86 23.77
CA MET A 1 -42.90 17.76 24.12
C MET A 1 -42.07 17.48 22.88
N THR A 2 -40.93 18.13 22.75
CA THR A 2 -40.00 18.02 21.63
C THR A 2 -39.01 16.89 21.93
N ALA A 3 -39.06 15.86 21.12
CA ALA A 3 -38.13 14.75 21.21
C ALA A 3 -36.74 15.23 20.72
N ALA A 4 -35.77 15.22 21.63
CA ALA A 4 -34.38 15.47 21.35
C ALA A 4 -33.83 14.27 20.54
N THR A 5 -33.45 14.51 19.32
CA THR A 5 -32.67 13.60 18.47
C THR A 5 -31.30 13.42 19.11
N GLN A 6 -31.04 12.27 19.71
CA GLN A 6 -29.70 11.88 20.15
C GLN A 6 -28.84 11.69 18.90
N THR A 7 -27.82 12.53 18.75
CA THR A 7 -26.69 12.32 17.82
C THR A 7 -25.94 11.04 18.23
N PRO A 8 -25.49 10.21 17.25
CA PRO A 8 -24.74 9.01 17.56
C PRO A 8 -23.44 9.40 18.29
N SER A 9 -23.12 8.64 19.32
CA SER A 9 -21.95 8.79 20.17
C SER A 9 -20.67 8.88 19.34
N ASP A 10 -19.94 9.96 19.60
CA ASP A 10 -18.60 10.26 19.12
C ASP A 10 -17.62 9.19 19.69
N THR A 11 -17.56 8.02 19.08
CA THR A 11 -16.50 7.05 19.36
C THR A 11 -15.23 7.64 18.80
N ALA A 12 -14.35 8.11 19.69
CA ALA A 12 -13.07 8.71 19.33
C ALA A 12 -12.33 7.79 18.36
N ALA A 13 -11.93 8.32 17.19
CA ALA A 13 -11.18 7.57 16.17
C ALA A 13 -9.98 6.86 16.82
N PRO A 14 -9.66 5.61 16.41
CA PRO A 14 -8.56 4.83 16.97
C PRO A 14 -7.23 5.59 16.86
N LEU A 15 -6.41 5.45 17.90
CA LEU A 15 -5.11 6.08 17.99
C LEU A 15 -4.04 5.09 17.52
N HIS A 16 -3.41 5.37 16.37
CA HIS A 16 -2.41 4.50 15.76
C HIS A 16 -1.00 4.85 16.20
N SER A 17 -0.21 3.85 16.58
CA SER A 17 1.16 4.01 17.09
C SER A 17 2.18 4.04 15.95
N VAL A 18 2.92 5.16 15.86
CA VAL A 18 3.94 5.39 14.83
C VAL A 18 5.29 5.67 15.47
N LEU A 19 6.31 4.89 15.09
CA LEU A 19 7.70 5.10 15.45
C LEU A 19 8.42 5.85 14.33
N VAL A 20 9.16 6.91 14.65
CA VAL A 20 9.97 7.67 13.69
C VAL A 20 11.42 7.64 14.13
N VAL A 21 12.33 7.25 13.23
CA VAL A 21 13.77 7.14 13.49
C VAL A 21 14.57 7.79 12.36
N ASP A 22 15.29 8.86 12.66
CA ASP A 22 16.15 9.58 11.71
C ASP A 22 17.19 10.36 12.52
N ASP A 23 18.47 10.24 12.20
CA ASP A 23 19.55 10.90 12.97
C ASP A 23 19.51 12.43 12.88
N GLU A 24 18.79 12.97 11.89
CA GLU A 24 18.55 14.39 11.75
C GLU A 24 17.34 14.86 12.57
N GLN A 25 17.58 15.58 13.66
CA GLN A 25 16.52 16.12 14.52
C GLN A 25 15.48 16.96 13.76
N ASN A 26 15.92 17.67 12.71
CA ASN A 26 15.03 18.49 11.88
C ASN A 26 14.01 17.63 11.10
N ILE A 27 14.44 16.47 10.58
CA ILE A 27 13.59 15.52 9.88
C ILE A 27 12.56 14.93 10.84
N VAL A 28 13.01 14.46 12.00
CA VAL A 28 12.16 13.95 13.07
C VAL A 28 11.08 14.97 13.47
N ASN A 29 11.48 16.23 13.67
CA ASN A 29 10.55 17.32 14.04
C ASN A 29 9.57 17.64 12.90
N ALA A 30 10.00 17.58 11.64
CA ALA A 30 9.14 17.79 10.49
C ALA A 30 8.05 16.73 10.42
N ILE A 31 8.41 15.45 10.51
CA ILE A 31 7.46 14.33 10.46
C ILE A 31 6.49 14.40 11.65
N ARG A 32 7.00 14.64 12.87
CA ARG A 32 6.16 14.80 14.06
C ARG A 32 5.12 15.90 13.87
N ARG A 33 5.53 17.06 13.35
CA ARG A 33 4.63 18.20 13.08
C ARG A 33 3.57 17.84 12.04
N GLU A 34 3.96 17.17 10.95
CA GLU A 34 3.02 16.74 9.93
C GLU A 34 1.97 15.77 10.45
N LEU A 35 2.38 14.78 11.23
CA LEU A 35 1.48 13.79 11.81
C LEU A 35 0.63 14.34 12.98
N SER A 36 1.04 15.47 13.59
CA SER A 36 0.26 16.17 14.63
C SER A 36 -0.81 17.10 14.06
N THR A 37 -0.76 17.45 12.76
CA THR A 37 -1.83 18.24 12.13
C THR A 37 -3.09 17.40 11.96
N PRO A 38 -4.31 18.01 11.91
CA PRO A 38 -5.54 17.26 11.77
C PRO A 38 -5.43 16.19 10.69
N PRO A 39 -5.86 14.97 10.98
CA PRO A 39 -5.66 13.83 10.10
C PRO A 39 -6.43 14.01 8.79
N LEU A 40 -5.91 13.41 7.73
CA LEU A 40 -6.71 13.06 6.57
C LEU A 40 -7.71 11.98 7.02
N GLY A 41 -8.99 12.35 7.15
CA GLY A 41 -10.04 11.41 7.54
C GLY A 41 -10.02 11.00 9.02
N ARG A 42 -10.23 9.70 9.29
CA ARG A 42 -10.45 9.10 10.63
C ARG A 42 -9.20 8.70 11.41
N TYR A 43 -7.98 8.95 10.90
CA TYR A 43 -6.74 8.47 11.52
C TYR A 43 -6.18 9.48 12.52
N ARG A 44 -5.86 9.01 13.71
CA ARG A 44 -5.12 9.75 14.75
C ARG A 44 -3.83 9.00 15.06
N TYR A 45 -2.73 9.74 15.27
CA TYR A 45 -1.42 9.14 15.46
C TYR A 45 -0.86 9.46 16.84
N SER A 46 -0.32 8.43 17.52
CA SER A 46 0.60 8.56 18.64
C SER A 46 2.01 8.39 18.10
N VAL A 47 2.80 9.47 18.03
CA VAL A 47 4.09 9.47 17.36
C VAL A 47 5.21 9.52 18.38
N GLU A 48 6.03 8.47 18.44
CA GLU A 48 7.28 8.46 19.19
C GLU A 48 8.46 8.62 18.22
N CYS A 49 9.42 9.49 18.57
CA CYS A 49 10.48 9.91 17.68
C CYS A 49 11.83 9.76 18.37
N PHE A 50 12.79 9.19 17.63
CA PHE A 50 14.15 8.95 18.11
C PHE A 50 15.17 9.40 17.05
N THR A 51 16.30 9.94 17.53
CA THR A 51 17.49 10.20 16.69
C THR A 51 18.56 9.14 16.87
N ASP A 52 18.40 8.26 17.85
CA ASP A 52 19.26 7.10 18.10
C ASP A 52 18.47 5.81 17.81
N PRO A 53 18.85 5.01 16.79
CA PRO A 53 18.19 3.76 16.48
C PRO A 53 18.27 2.72 17.60
N ALA A 54 19.31 2.74 18.43
CA ALA A 54 19.42 1.81 19.57
C ALA A 54 18.37 2.13 20.66
N ALA A 55 18.15 3.41 20.96
CA ALA A 55 17.08 3.84 21.87
C ALA A 55 15.69 3.50 21.32
N ALA A 56 15.46 3.65 20.01
CA ALA A 56 14.22 3.24 19.36
C ALA A 56 13.95 1.73 19.48
N LEU A 57 14.97 0.88 19.29
CA LEU A 57 14.85 -0.57 19.48
C LEU A 57 14.57 -0.94 20.94
N GLN A 58 15.19 -0.25 21.89
CA GLN A 58 14.87 -0.46 23.31
C GLN A 58 13.40 -0.15 23.58
N ARG A 59 12.92 0.97 23.08
CA ARG A 59 11.51 1.36 23.22
C ARG A 59 10.55 0.36 22.55
N ALA A 60 10.90 -0.17 21.39
CA ALA A 60 10.13 -1.18 20.69
C ALA A 60 10.00 -2.52 21.43
N ARG A 61 10.86 -2.80 22.41
CA ARG A 61 10.70 -3.98 23.30
C ARG A 61 9.64 -3.77 24.39
N GLU A 62 9.30 -2.51 24.67
CA GLU A 62 8.37 -2.12 25.73
C GLU A 62 6.98 -1.83 25.20
N VAL A 63 6.89 -1.26 23.99
CA VAL A 63 5.65 -0.79 23.36
C VAL A 63 5.54 -1.29 21.94
N GLY A 64 4.34 -1.74 21.54
CA GLY A 64 4.04 -2.13 20.17
C GLY A 64 3.81 -0.91 19.25
N PHE A 65 4.40 -0.94 18.05
CA PHE A 65 4.19 0.04 17.01
C PHE A 65 3.52 -0.61 15.80
N GLU A 66 2.51 0.04 15.24
CA GLU A 66 1.85 -0.41 14.01
C GLU A 66 2.68 -0.08 12.78
N VAL A 67 3.35 1.09 12.79
CA VAL A 67 4.17 1.57 11.68
C VAL A 67 5.48 2.14 12.21
N VAL A 68 6.57 1.88 11.50
CA VAL A 68 7.84 2.59 11.64
C VAL A 68 8.16 3.36 10.36
N VAL A 69 8.65 4.59 10.52
CA VAL A 69 9.24 5.41 9.47
C VAL A 69 10.70 5.63 9.86
N THR A 70 11.64 5.09 9.09
CA THR A 70 13.07 5.20 9.41
C THR A 70 13.87 5.76 8.26
N ASP A 71 14.91 6.53 8.56
CA ASP A 71 15.92 6.84 7.54
C ASP A 71 16.74 5.61 7.19
N TYR A 72 17.23 5.61 5.95
CA TYR A 72 18.15 4.56 5.50
C TYR A 72 19.57 4.77 6.04
N ARG A 73 20.07 6.01 6.00
CA ARG A 73 21.46 6.34 6.34
C ARG A 73 21.57 6.96 7.72
N MET A 74 21.83 6.14 8.72
CA MET A 74 22.08 6.63 10.08
C MET A 74 23.49 6.24 10.56
N PRO A 75 24.18 7.09 11.33
CA PRO A 75 25.47 6.78 11.89
C PRO A 75 25.43 5.60 12.88
N GLY A 76 26.41 4.71 12.80
CA GLY A 76 26.55 3.60 13.75
C GLY A 76 25.67 2.39 13.48
N MET A 77 24.38 2.58 13.23
CA MET A 77 23.43 1.54 12.82
C MET A 77 22.59 2.09 11.66
N ASP A 78 22.76 1.51 10.48
CA ASP A 78 21.95 1.92 9.32
C ASP A 78 20.51 1.43 9.40
N GLY A 79 19.67 1.95 8.52
CA GLY A 79 18.24 1.59 8.51
C GLY A 79 17.97 0.12 8.22
N LEU A 80 18.83 -0.57 7.46
CA LEU A 80 18.73 -2.00 7.20
C LEU A 80 18.93 -2.81 8.49
N GLU A 81 20.01 -2.56 9.19
CA GLU A 81 20.32 -3.26 10.43
C GLU A 81 19.25 -2.96 11.51
N PHE A 82 18.82 -1.69 11.60
CA PHE A 82 17.73 -1.30 12.48
C PHE A 82 16.45 -2.08 12.19
N LEU A 83 16.03 -2.16 10.92
CA LEU A 83 14.80 -2.85 10.55
C LEU A 83 14.88 -4.37 10.71
N LYS A 84 16.04 -5.00 10.52
CA LYS A 84 16.25 -6.43 10.85
C LYS A 84 15.99 -6.70 12.33
N GLN A 85 16.57 -5.88 13.21
CA GLN A 85 16.38 -6.03 14.65
C GLN A 85 14.93 -5.72 15.06
N LEU A 86 14.32 -4.69 14.50
CA LEU A 86 12.91 -4.35 14.75
C LEU A 86 11.99 -5.48 14.29
N HIS A 87 12.25 -6.09 13.13
CA HIS A 87 11.45 -7.22 12.64
C HIS A 87 11.49 -8.42 13.59
N ALA A 88 12.64 -8.69 14.19
CA ALA A 88 12.75 -9.75 15.20
C ALA A 88 11.97 -9.45 16.49
N ILE A 89 11.80 -8.16 16.84
CA ILE A 89 11.04 -7.71 18.02
C ILE A 89 9.55 -7.59 17.71
N GLN A 90 9.21 -6.97 16.57
CA GLN A 90 7.85 -6.68 16.13
C GLN A 90 7.66 -7.05 14.65
N PRO A 91 7.41 -8.33 14.34
CA PRO A 91 7.30 -8.80 12.95
C PRO A 91 6.12 -8.17 12.20
N ASP A 92 5.07 -7.79 12.89
CA ASP A 92 3.86 -7.22 12.29
C ASP A 92 3.90 -5.69 12.12
N CYS A 93 4.90 -5.00 12.69
CA CYS A 93 5.11 -3.58 12.49
C CYS A 93 5.38 -3.28 11.00
N MET A 94 4.60 -2.39 10.40
CA MET A 94 4.75 -2.00 9.00
C MET A 94 5.94 -1.04 8.83
N ARG A 95 6.81 -1.29 7.85
CA ARG A 95 8.11 -0.65 7.69
C ARG A 95 8.13 0.28 6.48
N LEU A 96 8.28 1.57 6.73
CA LEU A 96 8.45 2.62 5.73
C LEU A 96 9.88 3.17 5.84
N VAL A 97 10.54 3.39 4.71
CA VAL A 97 11.91 3.87 4.66
C VAL A 97 11.98 5.19 3.91
N LEU A 98 12.59 6.20 4.55
CA LEU A 98 12.95 7.44 3.91
C LEU A 98 14.26 7.23 3.14
N SER A 99 14.30 7.57 1.85
CA SER A 99 15.51 7.37 1.04
C SER A 99 15.81 8.54 0.13
N GLY A 100 17.10 8.86 -0.04
CA GLY A 100 17.60 9.77 -1.07
C GLY A 100 17.81 9.04 -2.40
N GLN A 101 17.96 9.77 -3.50
CA GLN A 101 18.01 9.27 -4.88
C GLN A 101 19.16 8.31 -5.24
N THR A 102 20.12 8.03 -4.37
CA THR A 102 21.41 7.42 -4.75
C THR A 102 21.60 5.94 -4.39
N ASP A 103 20.63 5.25 -3.80
CA ASP A 103 20.91 3.98 -3.12
C ASP A 103 20.23 2.72 -3.70
N MET A 104 20.06 2.65 -5.01
CA MET A 104 19.36 1.54 -5.69
C MET A 104 19.84 0.13 -5.33
N GLY A 105 21.15 -0.09 -5.23
CA GLY A 105 21.69 -1.42 -4.89
C GLY A 105 21.37 -1.87 -3.46
N ALA A 106 21.42 -0.91 -2.53
CA ALA A 106 21.08 -1.13 -1.14
C ALA A 106 19.57 -1.32 -0.92
N LEU A 107 18.74 -0.66 -1.73
CA LEU A 107 17.28 -0.81 -1.69
C LEU A 107 16.84 -2.25 -1.97
N VAL A 108 17.46 -2.92 -2.95
CA VAL A 108 17.17 -4.33 -3.28
C VAL A 108 17.49 -5.25 -2.11
N GLU A 109 18.63 -5.03 -1.44
CA GLU A 109 19.03 -5.83 -0.28
C GLU A 109 18.06 -5.61 0.91
N MET A 110 17.66 -4.37 1.16
CA MET A 110 16.70 -4.03 2.21
C MET A 110 15.34 -4.70 2.00
N ILE A 111 14.82 -4.67 0.77
CA ILE A 111 13.53 -5.30 0.45
C ILE A 111 13.56 -6.79 0.80
N ASN A 112 14.61 -7.50 0.40
CA ASN A 112 14.73 -8.94 0.61
C ASN A 112 14.90 -9.36 2.07
N GLN A 113 15.48 -8.49 2.91
CA GLN A 113 15.85 -8.86 4.27
C GLN A 113 14.96 -8.27 5.37
N THR A 114 14.20 -7.22 5.07
CA THR A 114 13.44 -6.48 6.09
C THR A 114 11.97 -6.24 5.76
N HIS A 115 11.47 -6.76 4.63
CA HIS A 115 10.05 -6.69 4.25
C HIS A 115 9.47 -5.28 4.33
N ILE A 116 10.14 -4.34 3.66
CA ILE A 116 9.71 -2.95 3.60
C ILE A 116 8.38 -2.85 2.87
N TYR A 117 7.43 -2.15 3.50
CA TYR A 117 6.15 -1.86 2.87
C TYR A 117 6.28 -0.81 1.76
N ARG A 118 7.00 0.30 2.03
CA ARG A 118 7.17 1.38 1.03
C ARG A 118 8.44 2.20 1.29
N PHE A 119 9.02 2.69 0.20
CA PHE A 119 10.02 3.75 0.23
C PHE A 119 9.36 5.11 0.04
N ILE A 120 9.81 6.10 0.82
CA ILE A 120 9.37 7.49 0.74
C ILE A 120 10.59 8.31 0.32
N PRO A 121 10.57 8.94 -0.87
CA PRO A 121 11.70 9.73 -1.35
C PRO A 121 11.91 10.99 -0.50
N LYS A 122 13.16 11.35 -0.24
CA LYS A 122 13.54 12.66 0.31
C LYS A 122 13.88 13.62 -0.86
N PRO A 123 13.26 14.82 -0.96
CA PRO A 123 12.20 15.35 -0.10
C PRO A 123 10.84 14.74 -0.41
N TRP A 124 9.99 14.58 0.61
CA TRP A 124 8.63 14.07 0.46
C TRP A 124 7.59 15.20 0.45
N SER A 125 6.42 14.94 -0.10
CA SER A 125 5.23 15.76 0.14
C SER A 125 4.50 15.30 1.42
N SER A 126 3.90 16.23 2.15
CA SER A 126 3.12 15.92 3.37
C SER A 126 2.02 14.89 3.09
N TYR A 127 1.37 15.02 1.95
CA TYR A 127 0.34 14.09 1.51
C TYR A 127 0.90 12.68 1.32
N PHE A 128 2.03 12.53 0.59
CA PHE A 128 2.61 11.22 0.29
C PHE A 128 3.05 10.48 1.56
N LEU A 129 3.63 11.19 2.53
CA LEU A 129 3.98 10.63 3.83
C LEU A 129 2.73 10.14 4.58
N LYS A 130 1.71 11.00 4.74
CA LYS A 130 0.48 10.67 5.47
C LYS A 130 -0.29 9.52 4.82
N SER A 131 -0.46 9.54 3.50
CA SER A 131 -1.16 8.47 2.77
C SER A 131 -0.40 7.14 2.84
N SER A 132 0.95 7.18 2.81
CA SER A 132 1.78 5.98 2.97
C SER A 132 1.63 5.34 4.34
N ILE A 133 1.60 6.14 5.41
CA ILE A 133 1.38 5.65 6.78
C ILE A 133 -0.03 5.07 6.93
N MET A 134 -1.04 5.77 6.44
CA MET A 134 -2.44 5.35 6.46
C MET A 134 -2.64 4.00 5.75
N GLN A 135 -2.11 3.88 4.54
CA GLN A 135 -2.17 2.63 3.77
C GLN A 135 -1.39 1.49 4.43
N ALA A 136 -0.27 1.79 5.11
CA ALA A 136 0.48 0.80 5.87
C ALA A 136 -0.34 0.26 7.06
N ILE A 137 -1.02 1.12 7.80
CA ILE A 137 -1.89 0.74 8.92
C ILE A 137 -3.02 -0.16 8.42
N ASP A 138 -3.76 0.26 7.38
CA ASP A 138 -4.85 -0.53 6.83
C ASP A 138 -4.39 -1.89 6.31
N PHE A 139 -3.23 -1.92 5.66
CA PHE A 139 -2.62 -3.15 5.18
C PHE A 139 -2.25 -4.10 6.34
N GLY A 140 -1.59 -3.58 7.37
CA GLY A 140 -1.20 -4.34 8.56
C GLY A 140 -2.42 -4.92 9.30
N THR A 141 -3.46 -4.12 9.48
CA THR A 141 -4.72 -4.52 10.10
C THR A 141 -5.41 -5.62 9.30
N THR A 142 -5.57 -5.44 7.99
CA THR A 142 -6.19 -6.47 7.13
C THR A 142 -5.39 -7.78 7.16
N ARG A 143 -4.05 -7.71 7.09
CA ARG A 143 -3.16 -8.87 7.17
C ARG A 143 -3.31 -9.63 8.49
N THR A 144 -3.37 -8.91 9.60
CA THR A 144 -3.55 -9.52 10.93
C THR A 144 -4.91 -10.20 11.05
N ASN A 145 -5.97 -9.55 10.59
CA ASN A 145 -7.31 -10.11 10.57
C ASN A 145 -7.41 -11.37 9.70
N ASN A 146 -6.80 -11.36 8.50
CA ASN A 146 -6.76 -12.54 7.64
C ASN A 146 -6.07 -13.72 8.33
N ARG A 147 -4.92 -13.49 8.97
CA ARG A 147 -4.21 -14.53 9.72
C ARG A 147 -5.07 -15.11 10.85
N ARG A 148 -5.77 -14.28 11.61
CA ARG A 148 -6.68 -14.73 12.70
C ARG A 148 -7.83 -15.55 12.15
N MET A 149 -8.54 -15.05 11.13
CA MET A 149 -9.64 -15.78 10.49
C MET A 149 -9.18 -17.12 9.90
N ALA A 150 -8.08 -17.11 9.15
CA ALA A 150 -7.53 -18.32 8.55
C ALA A 150 -7.11 -19.34 9.60
N LYS A 151 -6.52 -18.91 10.72
CA LYS A 151 -6.20 -19.79 11.84
C LYS A 151 -7.46 -20.41 12.45
N THR A 152 -8.46 -19.60 12.77
CA THR A 152 -9.74 -20.04 13.33
C THR A 152 -10.41 -21.09 12.44
N LEU A 153 -10.41 -20.89 11.12
CA LEU A 153 -10.98 -21.82 10.15
C LEU A 153 -10.18 -23.13 10.09
N ARG A 154 -8.84 -23.07 10.05
CA ARG A 154 -7.97 -24.25 10.04
C ARG A 154 -8.10 -25.09 11.31
N ASP A 155 -8.14 -24.43 12.47
CA ASP A 155 -8.29 -25.11 13.78
C ASP A 155 -9.61 -25.90 13.85
N LYS A 156 -10.60 -25.54 13.01
CA LYS A 156 -11.87 -26.24 12.83
C LYS A 156 -11.87 -27.23 11.66
N GLY A 157 -10.71 -27.49 11.02
CA GLY A 157 -10.57 -28.42 9.91
C GLY A 157 -11.23 -27.97 8.61
N ILE A 158 -11.36 -26.64 8.40
CA ILE A 158 -12.01 -26.08 7.21
C ILE A 158 -10.93 -25.73 6.18
N ASP A 159 -11.06 -26.27 4.97
CA ASP A 159 -10.19 -25.93 3.85
C ASP A 159 -10.46 -24.51 3.33
N LEU A 160 -9.39 -23.79 3.00
CA LEU A 160 -9.46 -22.42 2.51
C LEU A 160 -9.37 -22.41 0.97
N PRO A 161 -10.42 -21.98 0.24
CA PRO A 161 -10.44 -21.97 -1.21
C PRO A 161 -9.69 -20.74 -1.79
N LEU A 162 -8.42 -20.55 -1.41
CA LEU A 162 -7.62 -19.39 -1.80
C LEU A 162 -7.00 -19.51 -3.20
N ASP A 163 -7.01 -20.68 -3.81
CA ASP A 163 -6.43 -20.92 -5.15
C ASP A 163 -7.10 -20.07 -6.25
N ALA A 164 -8.35 -19.69 -6.07
CA ALA A 164 -9.09 -18.85 -7.01
C ALA A 164 -8.54 -17.42 -7.09
N ILE A 165 -7.78 -16.98 -6.09
CA ILE A 165 -7.19 -15.62 -6.02
C ILE A 165 -5.88 -15.52 -6.81
N ASN A 166 -5.25 -16.66 -7.13
CA ASN A 166 -3.93 -16.75 -7.76
C ASN A 166 -3.98 -16.86 -9.29
N LYS A 167 -4.78 -16.01 -9.94
CA LYS A 167 -4.87 -15.95 -11.41
C LYS A 167 -3.85 -14.97 -12.02
N ILE A 168 -3.75 -14.99 -13.36
CA ILE A 168 -3.03 -13.97 -14.14
C ILE A 168 -3.58 -12.59 -13.78
N ASP A 169 -2.68 -11.65 -13.49
CA ASP A 169 -3.06 -10.26 -13.24
C ASP A 169 -3.20 -9.52 -14.58
N HIS A 170 -4.41 -9.13 -14.92
CA HIS A 170 -4.69 -8.28 -16.07
C HIS A 170 -4.60 -6.82 -15.64
N ILE A 171 -3.72 -6.05 -16.28
CA ILE A 171 -3.51 -4.64 -16.03
C ILE A 171 -3.99 -3.83 -17.23
N LEU A 172 -4.79 -2.80 -16.99
CA LEU A 172 -5.21 -1.85 -18.01
C LEU A 172 -4.45 -0.54 -17.81
N VAL A 173 -3.86 -0.01 -18.89
CA VAL A 173 -3.20 1.29 -18.91
C VAL A 173 -3.96 2.24 -19.82
N VAL A 174 -4.30 3.42 -19.30
CA VAL A 174 -5.10 4.44 -19.99
C VAL A 174 -4.36 5.76 -19.96
N ASP A 175 -3.94 6.24 -21.11
CA ASP A 175 -3.23 7.51 -21.27
C ASP A 175 -3.52 8.06 -22.66
N ASP A 176 -3.94 9.30 -22.81
CA ASP A 176 -4.28 9.90 -24.11
C ASP A 176 -3.06 9.99 -25.04
N ASP A 177 -1.85 9.95 -24.51
CA ASP A 177 -0.66 9.65 -25.29
C ASP A 177 -0.39 8.14 -25.29
N ILE A 178 -0.82 7.46 -26.34
CA ILE A 178 -0.63 6.01 -26.50
C ILE A 178 0.84 5.58 -26.39
N ALA A 179 1.80 6.44 -26.71
CA ALA A 179 3.22 6.15 -26.57
C ALA A 179 3.62 6.06 -25.09
N VAL A 180 3.03 6.87 -24.23
CA VAL A 180 3.19 6.81 -22.76
C VAL A 180 2.57 5.51 -22.23
N ALA A 181 1.35 5.16 -22.66
CA ALA A 181 0.70 3.91 -22.26
C ALA A 181 1.55 2.68 -22.65
N HIS A 182 2.13 2.67 -23.85
CA HIS A 182 3.07 1.62 -24.27
C HIS A 182 4.38 1.62 -23.50
N ALA A 183 4.89 2.79 -23.08
CA ALA A 183 6.08 2.84 -22.24
C ALA A 183 5.81 2.21 -20.85
N VAL A 184 4.68 2.53 -20.23
CA VAL A 184 4.24 1.88 -18.99
C VAL A 184 4.12 0.36 -19.17
N ALA A 185 3.44 -0.10 -20.23
CA ALA A 185 3.28 -1.52 -20.51
C ALA A 185 4.61 -2.24 -20.68
N ARG A 186 5.54 -1.63 -21.41
CA ARG A 186 6.90 -2.17 -21.62
C ARG A 186 7.64 -2.28 -20.29
N ASP A 187 7.62 -1.23 -19.47
CA ASP A 187 8.31 -1.22 -18.18
C ASP A 187 7.73 -2.26 -17.22
N LEU A 188 6.42 -2.53 -17.27
CA LEU A 188 5.77 -3.57 -16.45
C LEU A 188 6.05 -5.00 -16.94
N THR A 189 6.28 -5.21 -18.24
CA THR A 189 6.50 -6.54 -18.84
C THR A 189 7.97 -6.88 -19.06
N HIS A 190 8.87 -5.91 -18.90
CA HIS A 190 10.30 -6.12 -19.08
C HIS A 190 10.91 -6.83 -17.87
N HIS A 191 11.59 -7.96 -18.10
CA HIS A 191 12.25 -8.70 -17.02
C HIS A 191 13.46 -7.95 -16.50
N SER A 192 13.48 -7.66 -15.20
CA SER A 192 14.62 -7.09 -14.51
C SER A 192 15.00 -7.95 -13.30
N ARG A 193 16.24 -7.76 -12.78
CA ARG A 193 16.68 -8.41 -11.53
C ARG A 193 15.82 -8.03 -10.31
N LEU A 194 14.97 -7.01 -10.46
CA LEU A 194 14.03 -6.57 -9.40
C LEU A 194 12.78 -7.45 -9.36
N ASP A 195 12.49 -8.26 -10.37
CA ASP A 195 11.31 -9.12 -10.40
C ASP A 195 11.36 -10.19 -9.31
N GLU A 196 12.55 -10.73 -9.01
CA GLU A 196 12.77 -11.65 -7.88
C GLU A 196 12.45 -11.01 -6.54
N VAL A 197 12.80 -9.73 -6.38
CA VAL A 197 12.56 -8.94 -5.17
C VAL A 197 11.08 -8.71 -4.93
N PHE A 198 10.34 -8.33 -5.98
CA PHE A 198 8.89 -8.12 -5.88
C PHE A 198 8.11 -9.42 -5.71
N SER A 199 8.63 -10.54 -6.21
CA SER A 199 8.10 -11.87 -5.95
C SER A 199 8.23 -12.23 -4.47
N ALA A 200 9.39 -12.00 -3.85
CA ALA A 200 9.63 -12.26 -2.43
C ALA A 200 8.70 -11.43 -1.53
N MET A 201 8.50 -10.13 -1.83
CA MET A 201 7.56 -9.28 -1.09
C MET A 201 6.12 -9.82 -1.14
N ARG A 202 5.68 -10.34 -2.29
CA ARG A 202 4.34 -10.91 -2.43
C ARG A 202 4.16 -12.22 -1.67
N THR A 203 5.15 -13.10 -1.72
CA THR A 203 5.10 -14.42 -1.09
C THR A 203 4.97 -14.32 0.43
N GLU A 204 5.64 -13.37 1.05
CA GLU A 204 5.63 -13.22 2.50
C GLU A 204 4.36 -12.56 3.04
N VAL A 205 3.78 -11.64 2.30
CA VAL A 205 2.51 -11.01 2.68
C VAL A 205 1.37 -12.01 2.70
N LEU A 206 1.35 -12.95 1.77
CA LEU A 206 0.28 -13.94 1.61
C LEU A 206 0.50 -15.23 2.42
N ASN A 207 1.44 -15.34 3.25
CA ASN A 207 1.88 -16.32 4.28
C ASN A 207 1.08 -17.66 4.43
N HIS A 208 0.43 -18.16 3.39
CA HIS A 208 -0.42 -19.34 3.41
C HIS A 208 0.02 -20.45 2.43
N GLY A 209 1.32 -20.48 2.08
CA GLY A 209 1.84 -21.50 1.17
C GLY A 209 1.32 -21.35 -0.26
N ALA A 210 0.96 -20.13 -0.65
CA ALA A 210 0.65 -19.83 -2.03
C ALA A 210 1.86 -20.15 -2.92
N PRO A 211 1.68 -20.84 -4.07
CA PRO A 211 2.77 -21.13 -4.98
C PRO A 211 3.46 -19.84 -5.40
N GLU A 212 4.77 -19.89 -5.60
CA GLU A 212 5.57 -18.79 -6.14
C GLU A 212 4.84 -18.14 -7.31
N LEU A 213 4.51 -16.84 -7.15
CA LEU A 213 3.84 -16.11 -8.21
C LEU A 213 4.88 -15.77 -9.28
N ASP A 214 4.80 -16.51 -10.37
CA ASP A 214 5.60 -16.29 -11.55
C ASP A 214 5.43 -14.82 -12.02
N PRO A 215 6.53 -14.01 -12.07
CA PRO A 215 6.49 -12.66 -12.62
C PRO A 215 5.96 -12.60 -14.07
N ASN A 216 5.98 -13.73 -14.80
CA ASN A 216 5.41 -13.86 -16.14
C ASN A 216 3.87 -13.88 -16.18
N ARG A 217 3.18 -13.76 -15.05
CA ARG A 217 1.72 -13.78 -14.98
C ARG A 217 1.07 -12.39 -14.99
N VAL A 218 1.69 -11.43 -15.65
CA VAL A 218 1.11 -10.10 -15.87
C VAL A 218 0.77 -9.97 -17.35
N SER A 219 -0.49 -9.63 -17.65
CA SER A 219 -0.96 -9.29 -18.99
C SER A 219 -1.37 -7.81 -18.99
N VAL A 220 -0.75 -7.01 -19.85
CA VAL A 220 -1.00 -5.57 -19.92
C VAL A 220 -1.75 -5.25 -21.21
N GLN A 221 -2.87 -4.51 -21.08
CA GLN A 221 -3.61 -3.91 -22.17
C GLN A 221 -3.50 -2.40 -22.10
N VAL A 222 -3.48 -1.73 -23.24
CA VAL A 222 -3.34 -0.28 -23.34
C VAL A 222 -4.46 0.31 -24.19
N THR A 223 -4.87 1.53 -23.83
CA THR A 223 -5.81 2.32 -24.63
C THR A 223 -5.58 3.81 -24.41
N ASP A 224 -5.85 4.61 -25.43
CA ASP A 224 -5.80 6.08 -25.39
C ASP A 224 -7.15 6.72 -25.04
N SER A 225 -8.18 5.92 -24.80
CA SER A 225 -9.54 6.41 -24.57
C SER A 225 -10.12 5.87 -23.26
N PRO A 226 -10.46 6.75 -22.29
CA PRO A 226 -11.15 6.36 -21.08
C PRO A 226 -12.53 5.72 -21.34
N GLN A 227 -13.23 6.14 -22.39
CA GLN A 227 -14.50 5.54 -22.79
C GLN A 227 -14.33 4.12 -23.33
N HIS A 228 -13.25 3.86 -24.08
CA HIS A 228 -12.92 2.51 -24.54
C HIS A 228 -12.50 1.63 -23.37
N ALA A 229 -11.70 2.15 -22.44
CA ALA A 229 -11.31 1.46 -21.21
C ALA A 229 -12.53 1.01 -20.37
N LEU A 230 -13.55 1.85 -20.23
CA LEU A 230 -14.79 1.49 -19.53
C LEU A 230 -15.60 0.40 -20.26
N LYS A 231 -15.55 0.32 -21.60
CA LYS A 231 -16.15 -0.80 -22.34
C LYS A 231 -15.36 -2.09 -22.15
N MET A 232 -14.03 -2.02 -22.17
CA MET A 232 -13.18 -3.18 -21.87
C MET A 232 -13.46 -3.74 -20.47
N ALA A 233 -13.76 -2.87 -19.49
CA ALA A 233 -14.15 -3.28 -18.14
C ALA A 233 -15.50 -4.02 -18.08
N ASP A 234 -16.37 -3.88 -19.07
CA ASP A 234 -17.59 -4.69 -19.19
C ASP A 234 -17.31 -6.10 -19.77
N GLU A 235 -16.24 -6.26 -20.53
CA GLU A 235 -15.90 -7.48 -21.25
C GLU A 235 -14.95 -8.39 -20.47
N MET A 236 -14.05 -7.82 -19.65
CA MET A 236 -13.10 -8.59 -18.86
C MET A 236 -12.77 -7.91 -17.52
N THR A 237 -12.31 -8.74 -16.57
CA THR A 237 -11.92 -8.25 -15.24
C THR A 237 -10.44 -7.88 -15.22
N PHE A 238 -10.14 -6.68 -14.73
CA PHE A 238 -8.77 -6.20 -14.51
C PHE A 238 -8.39 -6.28 -13.05
N SER A 239 -7.18 -6.76 -12.79
CA SER A 239 -6.59 -6.76 -11.44
C SER A 239 -6.12 -5.37 -11.02
N CYS A 240 -5.69 -4.56 -12.00
CA CYS A 240 -5.23 -3.20 -11.79
C CYS A 240 -5.56 -2.33 -13.00
N VAL A 241 -5.89 -1.07 -12.76
CA VAL A 241 -5.98 -0.03 -13.78
C VAL A 241 -5.02 1.10 -13.43
N ILE A 242 -4.27 1.56 -14.43
CA ILE A 242 -3.35 2.70 -14.34
C ILE A 242 -3.87 3.75 -15.32
N ALA A 243 -4.16 4.94 -14.81
CA ALA A 243 -4.73 6.01 -15.62
C ALA A 243 -3.93 7.32 -15.50
N ASP A 244 -3.74 8.00 -16.62
CA ASP A 244 -3.27 9.37 -16.59
C ASP A 244 -4.30 10.30 -15.95
N TYR A 245 -3.83 11.33 -15.25
CA TYR A 245 -4.69 12.33 -14.63
C TYR A 245 -5.34 13.25 -15.68
N LEU A 246 -4.54 13.72 -16.66
CA LEU A 246 -4.97 14.68 -17.66
C LEU A 246 -5.35 13.98 -18.98
N MET A 247 -6.61 13.66 -19.15
CA MET A 247 -7.11 13.08 -20.41
C MET A 247 -8.22 13.96 -20.99
N PRO A 248 -8.30 14.12 -22.32
CA PRO A 248 -9.34 14.89 -22.98
C PRO A 248 -10.75 14.31 -22.72
N GLY A 249 -11.68 15.18 -22.37
CA GLY A 249 -13.09 14.83 -22.17
C GLY A 249 -13.46 14.17 -20.84
N MET A 250 -12.53 13.44 -20.20
CA MET A 250 -12.73 12.82 -18.89
C MET A 250 -11.39 12.74 -18.18
N ASP A 251 -11.23 13.47 -17.07
CA ASP A 251 -10.03 13.38 -16.26
C ASP A 251 -9.88 12.00 -15.59
N GLY A 252 -8.63 11.67 -15.21
CA GLY A 252 -8.30 10.36 -14.65
C GLY A 252 -9.02 10.04 -13.34
N ALA A 253 -9.34 11.06 -12.52
CA ALA A 253 -10.07 10.84 -11.28
C ALA A 253 -11.50 10.37 -11.54
N ARG A 254 -12.22 11.07 -12.41
CA ARG A 254 -13.58 10.67 -12.84
C ARG A 254 -13.60 9.34 -13.56
N PHE A 255 -12.57 9.07 -14.36
CA PHE A 255 -12.42 7.78 -15.01
C PHE A 255 -12.26 6.65 -13.98
N LEU A 256 -11.35 6.81 -13.00
CA LEU A 256 -11.11 5.80 -11.98
C LEU A 256 -12.31 5.60 -11.04
N GLU A 257 -13.09 6.64 -10.78
CA GLU A 257 -14.37 6.55 -10.06
C GLU A 257 -15.37 5.69 -10.83
N ALA A 258 -15.61 6.02 -12.11
CA ALA A 258 -16.50 5.24 -12.97
C ALA A 258 -16.02 3.80 -13.19
N PHE A 259 -14.69 3.58 -13.21
CA PHE A 259 -14.10 2.25 -13.28
C PHE A 259 -14.34 1.46 -11.99
N ALA A 260 -14.23 2.11 -10.82
CA ALA A 260 -14.49 1.50 -9.53
C ALA A 260 -15.95 1.04 -9.35
N GLU A 261 -16.92 1.76 -9.93
CA GLU A 261 -18.33 1.33 -9.94
C GLU A 261 -18.51 0.00 -10.70
N LYS A 262 -17.76 -0.20 -11.81
CA LYS A 262 -17.80 -1.44 -12.59
C LYS A 262 -16.98 -2.56 -11.98
N GLN A 263 -15.81 -2.25 -11.48
CA GLN A 263 -14.84 -3.21 -10.94
C GLN A 263 -14.28 -2.72 -9.59
N PRO A 264 -15.06 -2.82 -8.50
CA PRO A 264 -14.68 -2.31 -7.18
C PRO A 264 -13.42 -2.96 -6.62
N ASP A 265 -13.20 -4.23 -6.95
CA ASP A 265 -12.04 -5.02 -6.49
C ASP A 265 -10.76 -4.77 -7.29
N SER A 266 -10.80 -3.95 -8.34
CA SER A 266 -9.61 -3.60 -9.13
C SER A 266 -8.73 -2.60 -8.38
N ALA A 267 -7.42 -2.83 -8.35
CA ALA A 267 -6.48 -1.83 -7.86
C ALA A 267 -6.44 -0.63 -8.82
N ARG A 268 -6.36 0.59 -8.29
CA ARG A 268 -6.39 1.84 -9.04
C ARG A 268 -5.14 2.65 -8.78
N ILE A 269 -4.41 2.97 -9.85
CA ILE A 269 -3.17 3.76 -9.81
C ILE A 269 -3.36 4.97 -10.73
N MET A 270 -2.92 6.13 -10.27
CA MET A 270 -2.93 7.35 -11.06
C MET A 270 -1.51 7.77 -11.45
N LEU A 271 -1.32 8.09 -12.73
CA LEU A 271 -0.12 8.78 -13.23
C LEU A 271 -0.41 10.28 -13.31
N SER A 272 0.52 11.14 -12.91
CA SER A 272 0.34 12.59 -13.07
C SER A 272 1.66 13.34 -13.15
N GLY A 273 1.65 14.45 -13.89
CA GLY A 273 2.77 15.40 -13.89
C GLY A 273 2.88 16.17 -12.57
N ALA A 274 4.10 16.59 -12.21
CA ALA A 274 4.43 17.26 -10.96
C ALA A 274 3.61 18.54 -10.66
N ALA A 275 3.08 19.21 -11.69
CA ALA A 275 2.31 20.44 -11.54
C ALA A 275 0.89 20.28 -10.98
N ASN A 276 0.38 19.04 -10.86
CA ASN A 276 -1.00 18.76 -10.52
C ASN A 276 -1.21 18.11 -9.14
N LEU A 277 -0.13 17.96 -8.36
CA LEU A 277 -0.15 17.25 -7.07
C LEU A 277 -1.19 17.79 -6.08
N ASP A 278 -1.38 19.10 -5.99
CA ASP A 278 -2.35 19.71 -5.06
C ASP A 278 -3.82 19.44 -5.45
N ASN A 279 -4.11 19.30 -6.75
CA ASN A 279 -5.44 18.97 -7.25
C ASN A 279 -5.76 17.47 -7.14
N VAL A 280 -4.74 16.65 -7.17
CA VAL A 280 -4.84 15.18 -7.04
C VAL A 280 -5.28 14.77 -5.63
N VAL A 281 -4.93 15.54 -4.60
CA VAL A 281 -5.32 15.27 -3.21
C VAL A 281 -6.85 15.15 -3.05
N PHE A 282 -7.61 15.99 -3.74
CA PHE A 282 -9.09 15.93 -3.71
C PHE A 282 -9.64 14.73 -4.48
N ALA A 283 -8.98 14.33 -5.56
CA ALA A 283 -9.38 13.20 -6.38
C ALA A 283 -9.16 11.84 -5.69
N LEU A 284 -8.23 11.76 -4.74
CA LEU A 284 -7.84 10.51 -4.08
C LEU A 284 -8.91 9.99 -3.12
N ASP A 285 -9.64 10.88 -2.45
CA ASP A 285 -10.75 10.48 -1.55
C ASP A 285 -11.96 9.95 -2.34
N MET A 286 -12.20 10.49 -3.54
CA MET A 286 -13.37 10.13 -4.35
C MET A 286 -13.21 8.80 -5.11
N ALA A 287 -12.03 8.55 -5.68
CA ALA A 287 -11.80 7.39 -6.55
C ALA A 287 -11.14 6.17 -5.85
N HIS A 288 -10.92 6.23 -4.53
CA HIS A 288 -10.23 5.18 -3.76
C HIS A 288 -8.92 4.71 -4.44
N ILE A 289 -8.06 5.67 -4.78
CA ILE A 289 -6.80 5.41 -5.48
C ILE A 289 -5.80 4.73 -4.54
N HIS A 290 -5.24 3.60 -4.97
CA HIS A 290 -4.32 2.80 -4.18
C HIS A 290 -2.91 3.35 -4.22
N ASN A 291 -2.50 3.93 -5.34
CA ASN A 291 -1.17 4.50 -5.50
C ASN A 291 -1.15 5.64 -6.51
N PHE A 292 -0.16 6.50 -6.37
CA PHE A 292 0.10 7.63 -7.23
C PHE A 292 1.54 7.59 -7.71
N ILE A 293 1.76 7.86 -9.00
CA ILE A 293 3.09 7.85 -9.62
C ILE A 293 3.29 9.17 -10.36
N ALA A 294 4.38 9.87 -10.06
CA ALA A 294 4.72 11.11 -10.75
C ALA A 294 5.32 10.85 -12.14
N LYS A 295 4.95 11.66 -13.13
CA LYS A 295 5.63 11.71 -14.44
C LYS A 295 6.75 12.78 -14.39
N PRO A 296 7.98 12.47 -14.87
CA PRO A 296 8.43 11.18 -15.36
C PRO A 296 8.68 10.18 -14.20
N TRP A 297 8.35 8.92 -14.40
CA TRP A 297 8.59 7.85 -13.44
C TRP A 297 9.94 7.18 -13.67
N VAL A 298 10.37 6.44 -12.67
CA VAL A 298 11.46 5.48 -12.77
C VAL A 298 10.84 4.08 -12.83
N ASP A 299 11.38 3.17 -13.67
CA ASP A 299 10.77 1.85 -13.93
C ASP A 299 10.55 1.03 -12.66
N TYR A 300 11.49 1.05 -11.72
CA TYR A 300 11.35 0.34 -10.45
C TYR A 300 10.25 0.92 -9.54
N GLU A 301 10.04 2.25 -9.54
CA GLU A 301 8.97 2.90 -8.75
C GLU A 301 7.60 2.50 -9.29
N LEU A 302 7.45 2.49 -10.61
CA LEU A 302 6.24 2.02 -11.27
C LEU A 302 5.93 0.55 -10.91
N ARG A 303 6.93 -0.33 -11.03
CA ARG A 303 6.79 -1.75 -10.73
C ARG A 303 6.48 -2.00 -9.26
N ALA A 304 7.17 -1.31 -8.35
CA ALA A 304 6.92 -1.40 -6.93
C ALA A 304 5.49 -0.96 -6.57
N ALA A 305 5.03 0.14 -7.13
CA ALA A 305 3.68 0.65 -6.92
C ALA A 305 2.61 -0.34 -7.42
N VAL A 306 2.80 -0.92 -8.60
CA VAL A 306 1.89 -1.93 -9.16
C VAL A 306 1.91 -3.22 -8.34
N ALA A 307 3.09 -3.74 -7.99
CA ALA A 307 3.22 -4.94 -7.18
C ALA A 307 2.54 -4.76 -5.81
N GLN A 308 2.70 -3.60 -5.18
CA GLN A 308 2.06 -3.26 -3.92
C GLN A 308 0.53 -3.17 -4.06
N ALA A 309 0.03 -2.52 -5.10
CA ALA A 309 -1.40 -2.40 -5.35
C ALA A 309 -2.06 -3.77 -5.62
N LEU A 310 -1.42 -4.65 -6.40
CA LEU A 310 -1.86 -6.01 -6.63
C LEU A 310 -1.83 -6.87 -5.37
N THR A 311 -0.82 -6.70 -4.54
CA THR A 311 -0.70 -7.39 -3.25
C THR A 311 -1.81 -6.95 -2.29
N ARG A 312 -2.09 -5.65 -2.23
CA ARG A 312 -3.21 -5.10 -1.45
C ARG A 312 -4.54 -5.68 -1.92
N ARG A 313 -4.81 -5.64 -3.22
CA ARG A 313 -6.02 -6.22 -3.81
C ARG A 313 -6.22 -7.69 -3.41
N ARG A 314 -5.16 -8.50 -3.49
CA ARG A 314 -5.23 -9.92 -3.11
C ARG A 314 -5.56 -10.09 -1.63
N LEU A 315 -4.95 -9.28 -0.77
CA LEU A 315 -5.21 -9.29 0.66
C LEU A 315 -6.68 -8.95 0.97
N ASP A 316 -7.24 -7.97 0.27
CA ASP A 316 -8.64 -7.56 0.43
C ASP A 316 -9.61 -8.65 -0.07
N LEU A 317 -9.30 -9.29 -1.21
CA LEU A 317 -10.08 -10.43 -1.71
C LEU A 317 -10.02 -11.62 -0.75
N GLU A 318 -8.85 -11.94 -0.22
CA GLU A 318 -8.69 -12.98 0.80
C GLU A 318 -9.51 -12.64 2.05
N ASN A 319 -9.46 -11.40 2.52
CA ASN A 319 -10.26 -10.93 3.65
C ASN A 319 -11.75 -11.17 3.41
N ALA A 320 -12.26 -10.78 2.23
CA ALA A 320 -13.66 -10.95 1.88
C ALA A 320 -14.08 -12.44 1.87
N VAL A 321 -13.22 -13.33 1.38
CA VAL A 321 -13.49 -14.77 1.39
C VAL A 321 -13.51 -15.32 2.82
N LEU A 322 -12.47 -15.02 3.60
CA LEU A 322 -12.34 -15.50 4.97
C LEU A 322 -13.46 -14.97 5.88
N ALA A 323 -13.83 -13.69 5.76
CA ALA A 323 -14.92 -13.10 6.51
C ALA A 323 -16.25 -13.79 6.24
N ARG A 324 -16.61 -13.99 4.96
CA ARG A 324 -17.82 -14.75 4.58
C ARG A 324 -17.82 -16.17 5.12
N MET A 325 -16.66 -16.84 5.14
CA MET A 325 -16.55 -18.20 5.68
C MET A 325 -16.74 -18.23 7.19
N CYS A 326 -16.26 -17.23 7.92
CA CYS A 326 -16.47 -17.09 9.36
C CYS A 326 -17.94 -16.75 9.67
N GLU A 327 -18.52 -15.76 8.99
CA GLU A 327 -19.92 -15.36 9.14
C GLU A 327 -20.89 -16.54 8.90
N ALA A 328 -20.72 -17.27 7.80
CA ALA A 328 -21.55 -18.42 7.46
C ALA A 328 -21.53 -19.53 8.52
N ARG A 329 -20.59 -19.51 9.44
CA ARG A 329 -20.41 -20.51 10.51
C ARG A 329 -20.57 -19.93 11.91
N ASN A 330 -20.98 -18.66 12.03
CA ASN A 330 -21.07 -17.92 13.29
C ASN A 330 -19.77 -18.02 14.12
N LEU A 331 -18.62 -17.90 13.46
CA LEU A 331 -17.32 -17.93 14.11
C LEU A 331 -16.92 -16.50 14.50
N ASP A 332 -16.70 -16.29 15.78
CA ASP A 332 -16.18 -15.04 16.31
C ASP A 332 -14.65 -15.05 16.23
N PHE A 333 -14.06 -13.95 15.74
CA PHE A 333 -12.62 -13.74 15.63
C PHE A 333 -12.22 -12.37 16.21
N THR A 334 -13.15 -11.76 16.97
CA THR A 334 -12.87 -10.54 17.73
C THR A 334 -11.89 -10.82 18.87
N ASP A 335 -11.07 -9.84 19.17
CA ASP A 335 -9.91 -9.91 20.05
C ASP A 335 -10.18 -10.61 21.39
N ASP A 336 -9.34 -11.61 21.68
CA ASP A 336 -8.91 -11.95 23.04
C ASP A 336 -7.61 -11.20 23.37
#